data_8478ac85fb5856919c534979ee2f15a3
#
_entry.id   8478ac85fb5856919c534979ee2f15a3
#
_cell.length_a   1.000
_cell.length_b   1.000
_cell.length_c   1.000
_cell.angle_alpha   90.00
_cell.angle_beta   90.00
_cell.angle_gamma   90.00
#
_symmetry.space_group_name_H-M   'P 1'
#
loop_
_entity.id
_entity.type
_entity.pdbx_description
1 polymer ?
#
loop_
_entity_poly.entity_id
_entity_poly.type
_entity_poly.pdbx_seq_one_letter_code
_entity_poly.pdbx_strand_id
1 'polypeptide(L)'
;MSNAQQHLEKAIQIHPEFADAHYELALILKDKKEFEKSKEHFLKTIEIRPEFPVAHFNFALLLHEMKDHKTSQEHFLKAIDLDQNFANAHYHFGLLLAELEDFEEAKNNLEKATDIDQNHTLAYYHLAKLLIDPEDYEKAKKNYLTAIDIDESFADAHYYLGKLVASGLKNDKDGTLVRKPEYEDAIYHYKQTISLDKKYSKAHYNLALMYKIQKKYDDAKKHFEKAIEIVNDYSKAHFHLAMLLKETGTITADEKPSNKEEASVG
;
A
#
# COMPACT_ATOMS: atom_id res chain seq x y z
N MET A 1 10.22 -5.31 -32.30
CA MET A 1 10.84 -6.31 -31.40
C MET A 1 12.13 -5.73 -30.85
N SER A 2 12.47 -5.99 -29.59
CA SER A 2 13.81 -5.61 -29.10
C SER A 2 14.86 -6.54 -29.70
N ASN A 3 16.10 -6.07 -29.81
CA ASN A 3 17.21 -6.88 -30.31
C ASN A 3 17.39 -8.16 -29.43
N ALA A 4 17.21 -8.03 -28.11
CA ALA A 4 17.25 -9.15 -27.18
C ALA A 4 16.20 -10.25 -27.50
N GLN A 5 14.96 -9.89 -27.75
CA GLN A 5 13.91 -10.83 -28.11
C GLN A 5 14.25 -11.65 -29.35
N GLN A 6 14.75 -10.99 -30.41
CA GLN A 6 15.14 -11.68 -31.65
C GLN A 6 16.25 -12.70 -31.43
N HIS A 7 17.23 -12.38 -30.59
CA HIS A 7 18.32 -13.29 -30.26
C HIS A 7 17.84 -14.48 -29.40
N LEU A 8 16.92 -14.26 -28.46
CA LEU A 8 16.32 -15.36 -27.67
C LEU A 8 15.47 -16.28 -28.53
N GLU A 9 14.64 -15.75 -29.43
CA GLU A 9 13.87 -16.53 -30.39
C GLU A 9 14.82 -17.36 -31.29
N LYS A 10 15.95 -16.78 -31.72
CA LYS A 10 16.93 -17.50 -32.50
C LYS A 10 17.66 -18.60 -31.70
N ALA A 11 17.97 -18.32 -30.43
CA ALA A 11 18.55 -19.31 -29.52
C ALA A 11 17.61 -20.52 -29.34
N ILE A 12 16.32 -20.27 -29.14
CA ILE A 12 15.29 -21.30 -29.04
C ILE A 12 15.12 -22.09 -30.34
N GLN A 13 15.21 -21.42 -31.51
CA GLN A 13 15.20 -22.11 -32.80
C GLN A 13 16.38 -23.08 -32.96
N ILE A 14 17.56 -22.71 -32.45
CA ILE A 14 18.77 -23.55 -32.53
C ILE A 14 18.71 -24.66 -31.49
N HIS A 15 18.24 -24.34 -30.29
CA HIS A 15 18.16 -25.26 -29.15
C HIS A 15 16.79 -25.15 -28.46
N PRO A 16 15.77 -25.91 -28.89
CA PRO A 16 14.41 -25.84 -28.37
C PRO A 16 14.26 -26.16 -26.88
N GLU A 17 15.19 -26.87 -26.29
CA GLU A 17 15.23 -27.25 -24.87
C GLU A 17 16.15 -26.31 -24.05
N PHE A 18 16.32 -25.05 -24.48
CA PHE A 18 17.11 -24.06 -23.75
C PHE A 18 16.24 -23.32 -22.74
N ALA A 19 16.09 -23.87 -21.52
CA ALA A 19 15.22 -23.36 -20.46
C ALA A 19 15.46 -21.88 -20.15
N ASP A 20 16.73 -21.45 -20.07
CA ASP A 20 17.05 -20.05 -19.76
C ASP A 20 16.60 -19.09 -20.86
N ALA A 21 16.69 -19.49 -22.14
CA ALA A 21 16.20 -18.66 -23.24
C ALA A 21 14.66 -18.53 -23.22
N HIS A 22 13.94 -19.62 -22.90
CA HIS A 22 12.50 -19.57 -22.69
C HIS A 22 12.13 -18.68 -21.50
N TYR A 23 12.82 -18.81 -20.38
CA TYR A 23 12.59 -17.98 -19.18
C TYR A 23 12.77 -16.49 -19.47
N GLU A 24 13.89 -16.10 -20.07
CA GLU A 24 14.16 -14.68 -20.38
C GLU A 24 13.17 -14.11 -21.41
N LEU A 25 12.78 -14.92 -22.40
CA LEU A 25 11.76 -14.51 -23.37
C LEU A 25 10.40 -14.34 -22.70
N ALA A 26 10.04 -15.22 -21.76
CA ALA A 26 8.82 -15.10 -20.99
C ALA A 26 8.78 -13.77 -20.20
N LEU A 27 9.86 -13.37 -19.55
CA LEU A 27 9.96 -12.10 -18.84
C LEU A 27 9.76 -10.90 -19.78
N ILE A 28 10.45 -10.89 -20.94
CA ILE A 28 10.31 -9.81 -21.93
C ILE A 28 8.86 -9.71 -22.44
N LEU A 29 8.21 -10.84 -22.67
CA LEU A 29 6.81 -10.89 -23.15
C LEU A 29 5.84 -10.42 -22.08
N LYS A 30 6.09 -10.76 -20.79
CA LYS A 30 5.33 -10.26 -19.64
C LYS A 30 5.40 -8.73 -19.57
N ASP A 31 6.59 -8.14 -19.64
CA ASP A 31 6.79 -6.69 -19.61
C ASP A 31 6.08 -5.98 -20.77
N LYS A 32 5.94 -6.64 -21.91
CA LYS A 32 5.17 -6.16 -23.07
C LYS A 32 3.67 -6.42 -22.95
N LYS A 33 3.21 -7.05 -21.88
CA LYS A 33 1.82 -7.47 -21.66
C LYS A 33 1.31 -8.48 -22.71
N GLU A 34 2.22 -9.23 -23.36
CA GLU A 34 1.91 -10.35 -24.24
C GLU A 34 1.74 -11.64 -23.40
N PHE A 35 0.74 -11.61 -22.49
CA PHE A 35 0.63 -12.56 -21.38
C PHE A 35 0.49 -14.02 -21.82
N GLU A 36 -0.30 -14.33 -22.86
CA GLU A 36 -0.47 -15.71 -23.34
C GLU A 36 0.84 -16.29 -23.86
N LYS A 37 1.59 -15.52 -24.66
CA LYS A 37 2.90 -15.97 -25.16
C LYS A 37 3.91 -16.12 -24.01
N SER A 38 3.90 -15.18 -23.05
CA SER A 38 4.73 -15.29 -21.84
C SER A 38 4.43 -16.59 -21.08
N LYS A 39 3.14 -16.90 -20.91
CA LYS A 39 2.67 -18.15 -20.26
C LYS A 39 3.22 -19.39 -20.97
N GLU A 40 3.14 -19.45 -22.30
CA GLU A 40 3.67 -20.58 -23.09
C GLU A 40 5.17 -20.79 -22.81
N HIS A 41 5.95 -19.71 -22.76
CA HIS A 41 7.38 -19.79 -22.51
C HIS A 41 7.73 -20.12 -21.05
N PHE A 42 6.96 -19.65 -20.06
CA PHE A 42 7.13 -20.11 -18.67
C PHE A 42 6.80 -21.59 -18.52
N LEU A 43 5.73 -22.06 -19.13
CA LEU A 43 5.37 -23.50 -19.12
C LEU A 43 6.49 -24.34 -19.73
N LYS A 44 7.07 -23.90 -20.86
CA LYS A 44 8.20 -24.61 -21.47
C LYS A 44 9.44 -24.59 -20.58
N THR A 45 9.71 -23.48 -19.91
CA THR A 45 10.80 -23.38 -18.92
C THR A 45 10.64 -24.43 -17.82
N ILE A 46 9.45 -24.52 -17.24
CA ILE A 46 9.13 -25.43 -16.12
C ILE A 46 9.12 -26.89 -16.60
N GLU A 47 8.65 -27.16 -17.82
CA GLU A 47 8.71 -28.50 -18.42
C GLU A 47 10.17 -29.00 -18.53
N ILE A 48 11.08 -28.14 -19.01
CA ILE A 48 12.49 -28.47 -19.18
C ILE A 48 13.21 -28.54 -17.83
N ARG A 49 12.92 -27.61 -16.92
CA ARG A 49 13.58 -27.49 -15.63
C ARG A 49 12.55 -27.28 -14.52
N PRO A 50 11.91 -28.36 -14.01
CA PRO A 50 10.84 -28.29 -13.03
C PRO A 50 11.31 -27.85 -11.63
N GLU A 51 12.60 -27.93 -11.33
CA GLU A 51 13.20 -27.51 -10.08
C GLU A 51 13.85 -26.11 -10.21
N PHE A 52 13.11 -25.15 -10.76
CA PHE A 52 13.56 -23.78 -10.93
C PHE A 52 12.65 -22.81 -10.17
N PRO A 53 12.95 -22.51 -8.86
CA PRO A 53 12.05 -21.75 -7.99
C PRO A 53 11.73 -20.37 -8.56
N VAL A 54 12.71 -19.68 -9.17
CA VAL A 54 12.51 -18.35 -9.75
C VAL A 54 11.57 -18.38 -10.96
N ALA A 55 11.56 -19.46 -11.76
CA ALA A 55 10.60 -19.59 -12.87
C ALA A 55 9.18 -19.79 -12.35
N HIS A 56 8.99 -20.65 -11.33
CA HIS A 56 7.70 -20.81 -10.68
C HIS A 56 7.19 -19.50 -10.07
N PHE A 57 8.05 -18.76 -9.36
CA PHE A 57 7.73 -17.46 -8.79
C PHE A 57 7.28 -16.44 -9.85
N ASN A 58 8.05 -16.27 -10.92
CA ASN A 58 7.69 -15.30 -11.97
C ASN A 58 6.47 -15.71 -12.78
N PHE A 59 6.25 -17.02 -12.94
CA PHE A 59 5.04 -17.55 -13.54
C PHE A 59 3.82 -17.29 -12.65
N ALA A 60 3.94 -17.48 -11.33
CA ALA A 60 2.89 -17.13 -10.38
C ALA A 60 2.51 -15.63 -10.46
N LEU A 61 3.49 -14.75 -10.56
CA LEU A 61 3.25 -13.30 -10.75
C LEU A 61 2.48 -13.02 -12.06
N LEU A 62 2.87 -13.66 -13.17
CA LEU A 62 2.14 -13.55 -14.43
C LEU A 62 0.69 -14.01 -14.30
N LEU A 63 0.46 -15.18 -13.69
CA LEU A 63 -0.87 -15.74 -13.49
C LEU A 63 -1.74 -14.84 -12.59
N HIS A 64 -1.15 -14.20 -11.57
CA HIS A 64 -1.83 -13.20 -10.76
C HIS A 64 -2.26 -11.99 -11.60
N GLU A 65 -1.38 -11.44 -12.46
CA GLU A 65 -1.75 -10.36 -13.38
C GLU A 65 -2.88 -10.78 -14.36
N MET A 66 -2.91 -12.06 -14.76
CA MET A 66 -3.97 -12.66 -15.58
C MET A 66 -5.25 -12.98 -14.80
N LYS A 67 -5.27 -12.77 -13.47
CA LYS A 67 -6.38 -13.11 -12.56
C LYS A 67 -6.66 -14.61 -12.41
N ASP A 68 -5.71 -15.46 -12.78
CA ASP A 68 -5.73 -16.89 -12.47
C ASP A 68 -5.13 -17.14 -11.10
N HIS A 69 -5.87 -16.72 -10.06
CA HIS A 69 -5.39 -16.76 -8.68
C HIS A 69 -5.11 -18.19 -8.19
N LYS A 70 -5.92 -19.16 -8.63
CA LYS A 70 -5.75 -20.56 -8.22
C LYS A 70 -4.42 -21.14 -8.68
N THR A 71 -4.13 -21.04 -9.97
CA THR A 71 -2.87 -21.55 -10.53
C THR A 71 -1.67 -20.71 -10.02
N SER A 72 -1.86 -19.40 -9.79
CA SER A 72 -0.87 -18.55 -9.17
C SER A 72 -0.45 -19.05 -7.79
N GLN A 73 -1.41 -19.40 -6.91
CA GLN A 73 -1.13 -19.98 -5.59
C GLN A 73 -0.31 -21.28 -5.70
N GLU A 74 -0.70 -22.19 -6.60
CA GLU A 74 0.02 -23.45 -6.82
C GLU A 74 1.50 -23.22 -7.16
N HIS A 75 1.78 -22.20 -7.98
CA HIS A 75 3.14 -21.89 -8.40
C HIS A 75 3.93 -21.08 -7.35
N PHE A 76 3.31 -20.22 -6.55
CA PHE A 76 3.98 -19.62 -5.38
C PHE A 76 4.38 -20.70 -4.37
N LEU A 77 3.47 -21.61 -4.04
CA LEU A 77 3.78 -22.74 -3.14
C LEU A 77 4.92 -23.59 -3.69
N LYS A 78 4.92 -23.89 -5.00
CA LYS A 78 6.00 -24.66 -5.62
C LYS A 78 7.35 -23.92 -5.56
N ALA A 79 7.37 -22.60 -5.75
CA ALA A 79 8.58 -21.80 -5.59
C ALA A 79 9.13 -21.86 -4.17
N ILE A 80 8.24 -21.77 -3.17
CA ILE A 80 8.57 -21.85 -1.74
C ILE A 80 9.05 -23.25 -1.36
N ASP A 81 8.39 -24.32 -1.87
CA ASP A 81 8.82 -25.69 -1.61
C ASP A 81 10.23 -25.98 -2.15
N LEU A 82 10.57 -25.41 -3.30
CA LEU A 82 11.89 -25.54 -3.92
C LEU A 82 12.96 -24.68 -3.23
N ASP A 83 12.57 -23.54 -2.68
CA ASP A 83 13.44 -22.63 -1.91
C ASP A 83 12.67 -22.02 -0.76
N GLN A 84 12.79 -22.62 0.42
CA GLN A 84 12.10 -22.16 1.65
C GLN A 84 12.63 -20.80 2.16
N ASN A 85 13.78 -20.32 1.66
CA ASN A 85 14.35 -19.03 2.00
C ASN A 85 14.10 -17.96 0.92
N PHE A 86 13.14 -18.19 0.03
CA PHE A 86 12.79 -17.23 -1.00
C PHE A 86 11.86 -16.14 -0.47
N ALA A 87 12.42 -15.12 0.21
CA ALA A 87 11.68 -14.03 0.83
C ALA A 87 10.64 -13.37 -0.10
N ASN A 88 11.03 -13.10 -1.36
CA ASN A 88 10.11 -12.50 -2.34
C ASN A 88 8.92 -13.40 -2.68
N ALA A 89 9.09 -14.72 -2.70
CA ALA A 89 7.99 -15.65 -2.95
C ALA A 89 6.98 -15.62 -1.80
N HIS A 90 7.46 -15.66 -0.56
CA HIS A 90 6.62 -15.49 0.63
C HIS A 90 5.92 -14.13 0.64
N TYR A 91 6.62 -13.04 0.35
CA TYR A 91 6.04 -11.71 0.29
C TYR A 91 4.90 -11.60 -0.71
N HIS A 92 5.12 -12.00 -1.98
CA HIS A 92 4.10 -11.89 -3.03
C HIS A 92 2.96 -12.89 -2.83
N PHE A 93 3.23 -14.07 -2.28
CA PHE A 93 2.18 -15.01 -1.89
C PHE A 93 1.31 -14.43 -0.77
N GLY A 94 1.93 -13.81 0.25
CA GLY A 94 1.21 -13.10 1.30
C GLY A 94 0.32 -11.97 0.77
N LEU A 95 0.76 -11.22 -0.25
CA LEU A 95 -0.07 -10.21 -0.91
C LEU A 95 -1.27 -10.81 -1.65
N LEU A 96 -1.05 -11.91 -2.39
CA LEU A 96 -2.13 -12.61 -3.08
C LEU A 96 -3.17 -13.14 -2.09
N LEU A 97 -2.74 -13.76 -0.99
CA LEU A 97 -3.63 -14.26 0.06
C LEU A 97 -4.44 -13.13 0.72
N ALA A 98 -3.81 -11.96 0.95
CA ALA A 98 -4.52 -10.79 1.46
C ALA A 98 -5.58 -10.25 0.47
N GLU A 99 -5.31 -10.29 -0.85
CA GLU A 99 -6.31 -9.96 -1.88
C GLU A 99 -7.48 -10.95 -1.89
N LEU A 100 -7.22 -12.22 -1.55
CA LEU A 100 -8.22 -13.28 -1.42
C LEU A 100 -8.89 -13.32 -0.03
N GLU A 101 -8.61 -12.34 0.82
CA GLU A 101 -9.15 -12.20 2.18
C GLU A 101 -8.74 -13.34 3.15
N ASP A 102 -7.71 -14.10 2.81
CA ASP A 102 -7.08 -15.08 3.71
C ASP A 102 -5.99 -14.39 4.57
N PHE A 103 -6.45 -13.57 5.51
CA PHE A 103 -5.58 -12.67 6.27
C PHE A 103 -4.61 -13.40 7.21
N GLU A 104 -5.00 -14.54 7.77
CA GLU A 104 -4.12 -15.29 8.67
C GLU A 104 -2.92 -15.89 7.93
N GLU A 105 -3.18 -16.57 6.80
CA GLU A 105 -2.11 -17.13 5.99
C GLU A 105 -1.27 -16.05 5.32
N ALA A 106 -1.89 -14.89 4.98
CA ALA A 106 -1.18 -13.71 4.49
C ALA A 106 -0.19 -13.17 5.52
N LYS A 107 -0.61 -13.02 6.79
CA LYS A 107 0.27 -12.60 7.89
C LYS A 107 1.44 -13.56 8.07
N ASN A 108 1.18 -14.88 8.11
CA ASN A 108 2.20 -15.91 8.24
C ASN A 108 3.28 -15.82 7.15
N ASN A 109 2.87 -15.64 5.90
CA ASN A 109 3.80 -15.52 4.78
C ASN A 109 4.57 -14.19 4.81
N LEU A 110 3.96 -13.07 5.18
CA LEU A 110 4.66 -11.80 5.35
C LEU A 110 5.65 -11.83 6.52
N GLU A 111 5.33 -12.50 7.63
CA GLU A 111 6.27 -12.75 8.73
C GLU A 111 7.47 -13.58 8.25
N LYS A 112 7.22 -14.65 7.50
CA LYS A 112 8.32 -15.43 6.89
C LYS A 112 9.22 -14.58 6.01
N ALA A 113 8.63 -13.72 5.18
CA ALA A 113 9.41 -12.81 4.33
C ALA A 113 10.32 -11.89 5.16
N THR A 114 9.82 -11.33 6.28
CA THR A 114 10.61 -10.47 7.18
C THR A 114 11.66 -11.22 7.99
N ASP A 115 11.39 -12.49 8.35
CA ASP A 115 12.36 -13.35 9.05
C ASP A 115 13.53 -13.72 8.13
N ILE A 116 13.26 -13.98 6.85
CA ILE A 116 14.27 -14.35 5.85
C ILE A 116 15.08 -13.14 5.41
N ASP A 117 14.41 -12.05 5.08
CA ASP A 117 15.04 -10.79 4.65
C ASP A 117 14.66 -9.66 5.59
N GLN A 118 15.54 -9.39 6.56
CA GLN A 118 15.37 -8.35 7.57
C GLN A 118 15.40 -6.92 7.00
N ASN A 119 15.76 -6.76 5.72
CA ASN A 119 15.74 -5.48 5.02
C ASN A 119 14.58 -5.35 4.03
N HIS A 120 13.60 -6.24 4.10
CA HIS A 120 12.45 -6.23 3.19
C HIS A 120 11.40 -5.19 3.60
N THR A 121 11.66 -3.91 3.30
CA THR A 121 10.81 -2.75 3.66
C THR A 121 9.32 -2.98 3.40
N LEU A 122 8.99 -3.45 2.19
CA LEU A 122 7.59 -3.66 1.80
C LEU A 122 6.91 -4.79 2.59
N ALA A 123 7.64 -5.84 2.99
CA ALA A 123 7.06 -6.91 3.78
C ALA A 123 6.66 -6.40 5.17
N TYR A 124 7.52 -5.64 5.84
CA TYR A 124 7.19 -5.00 7.12
C TYR A 124 5.98 -4.06 6.99
N TYR A 125 5.96 -3.23 5.97
CA TYR A 125 4.85 -2.32 5.72
C TYR A 125 3.52 -3.04 5.50
N HIS A 126 3.48 -4.07 4.65
CA HIS A 126 2.26 -4.82 4.36
C HIS A 126 1.82 -5.69 5.55
N LEU A 127 2.77 -6.26 6.30
CA LEU A 127 2.47 -6.96 7.54
C LEU A 127 1.79 -6.00 8.54
N ALA A 128 2.35 -4.81 8.76
CA ALA A 128 1.76 -3.81 9.63
C ALA A 128 0.34 -3.41 9.20
N LYS A 129 0.05 -3.36 7.90
CA LYS A 129 -1.28 -3.07 7.38
C LYS A 129 -2.32 -4.15 7.66
N LEU A 130 -1.91 -5.40 7.80
CA LEU A 130 -2.79 -6.52 8.14
C LEU A 130 -3.02 -6.66 9.64
N LEU A 131 -2.15 -6.10 10.47
CA LEU A 131 -2.24 -6.10 11.93
C LEU A 131 -3.22 -5.00 12.39
N ILE A 132 -4.52 -5.21 12.15
CA ILE A 132 -5.57 -4.20 12.40
C ILE A 132 -6.25 -4.35 13.75
N ASP A 133 -6.08 -5.50 14.42
CA ASP A 133 -6.70 -5.75 15.70
C ASP A 133 -6.04 -4.91 16.81
N PRO A 134 -6.80 -4.46 17.81
CA PRO A 134 -6.26 -3.65 18.91
C PRO A 134 -5.13 -4.33 19.69
N GLU A 135 -5.14 -5.66 19.76
CA GLU A 135 -4.08 -6.46 20.41
C GLU A 135 -2.78 -6.43 19.61
N ASP A 136 -2.86 -6.24 18.30
CA ASP A 136 -1.71 -6.16 17.40
C ASP A 136 -1.09 -4.76 17.30
N TYR A 137 -1.64 -3.75 18.00
CA TYR A 137 -1.23 -2.35 17.87
C TYR A 137 0.29 -2.15 17.98
N GLU A 138 0.91 -2.69 19.04
CA GLU A 138 2.35 -2.50 19.25
C GLU A 138 3.19 -3.24 18.19
N LYS A 139 2.71 -4.40 17.72
CA LYS A 139 3.33 -5.15 16.62
C LYS A 139 3.23 -4.39 15.30
N ALA A 140 2.06 -3.84 14.99
CA ALA A 140 1.87 -2.98 13.80
C ALA A 140 2.76 -1.73 13.87
N LYS A 141 2.79 -1.04 15.01
CA LYS A 141 3.64 0.14 15.24
C LYS A 141 5.12 -0.19 15.00
N LYS A 142 5.60 -1.30 15.57
CA LYS A 142 6.98 -1.76 15.39
C LYS A 142 7.31 -2.03 13.93
N ASN A 143 6.43 -2.73 13.20
CA ASN A 143 6.67 -3.05 11.79
C ASN A 143 6.71 -1.81 10.89
N TYR A 144 5.82 -0.80 11.12
CA TYR A 144 5.92 0.47 10.41
C TYR A 144 7.23 1.20 10.71
N LEU A 145 7.66 1.24 11.97
CA LEU A 145 8.94 1.87 12.34
C LEU A 145 10.11 1.15 11.68
N THR A 146 10.13 -0.19 11.69
CA THR A 146 11.17 -0.97 11.00
C THR A 146 11.20 -0.66 9.50
N ALA A 147 10.04 -0.55 8.83
CA ALA A 147 9.99 -0.16 7.42
C ALA A 147 10.57 1.23 7.18
N ILE A 148 10.31 2.19 8.09
CA ILE A 148 10.87 3.55 8.03
C ILE A 148 12.38 3.54 8.29
N ASP A 149 12.86 2.74 9.26
CA ASP A 149 14.29 2.64 9.58
C ASP A 149 15.10 2.06 8.41
N ILE A 150 14.51 1.15 7.62
CA ILE A 150 15.13 0.58 6.42
C ILE A 150 15.08 1.60 5.26
N ASP A 151 13.96 2.29 5.07
CA ASP A 151 13.78 3.32 4.03
C ASP A 151 13.11 4.57 4.63
N GLU A 152 13.93 5.53 5.03
CA GLU A 152 13.49 6.82 5.60
C GLU A 152 12.65 7.65 4.61
N SER A 153 12.72 7.35 3.31
CA SER A 153 11.95 8.04 2.26
C SER A 153 10.58 7.42 1.99
N PHE A 154 10.19 6.38 2.72
CA PHE A 154 8.95 5.67 2.49
C PHE A 154 7.72 6.42 3.07
N ALA A 155 7.19 7.35 2.27
CA ALA A 155 6.07 8.23 2.66
C ALA A 155 4.83 7.46 3.14
N ASP A 156 4.48 6.34 2.51
CA ASP A 156 3.32 5.53 2.90
C ASP A 156 3.47 4.93 4.30
N ALA A 157 4.66 4.48 4.69
CA ALA A 157 4.90 3.95 6.03
C ALA A 157 4.69 5.03 7.10
N HIS A 158 5.21 6.25 6.88
CA HIS A 158 4.92 7.40 7.74
C HIS A 158 3.42 7.70 7.80
N TYR A 159 2.73 7.73 6.67
CA TYR A 159 1.30 8.02 6.62
C TYR A 159 0.48 7.01 7.45
N TYR A 160 0.71 5.71 7.24
CA TYR A 160 -0.05 4.68 7.93
C TYR A 160 0.30 4.56 9.41
N LEU A 161 1.57 4.80 9.78
CA LEU A 161 1.95 4.91 11.19
C LEU A 161 1.25 6.11 11.85
N GLY A 162 1.21 7.26 11.18
CA GLY A 162 0.46 8.42 11.65
C GLY A 162 -1.03 8.10 11.89
N LYS A 163 -1.66 7.32 11.00
CA LYS A 163 -3.05 6.85 11.19
C LYS A 163 -3.18 5.93 12.39
N LEU A 164 -2.27 4.98 12.56
CA LEU A 164 -2.29 4.03 13.66
C LEU A 164 -2.23 4.76 15.00
N VAL A 165 -1.23 5.63 15.21
CA VAL A 165 -1.05 6.35 16.47
C VAL A 165 -2.14 7.41 16.70
N ALA A 166 -2.70 8.00 15.64
CA ALA A 166 -3.86 8.90 15.74
C ALA A 166 -5.12 8.18 16.21
N SER A 167 -5.32 6.92 15.83
CA SER A 167 -6.45 6.12 16.33
C SER A 167 -6.28 5.80 17.80
N GLY A 168 -5.06 5.45 18.21
CA GLY A 168 -4.68 5.05 19.56
C GLY A 168 -5.51 3.90 20.12
N LEU A 169 -6.14 3.11 19.24
CA LEU A 169 -7.02 2.01 19.62
C LEU A 169 -6.15 0.76 19.85
N LYS A 170 -6.02 0.35 21.10
CA LYS A 170 -5.23 -0.79 21.54
C LYS A 170 -5.81 -1.43 22.78
N ASN A 171 -5.38 -2.65 23.08
CA ASN A 171 -5.68 -3.26 24.38
C ASN A 171 -4.67 -2.77 25.43
N ASP A 172 -5.15 -2.55 26.66
CA ASP A 172 -4.29 -2.30 27.81
C ASP A 172 -3.67 -3.63 28.34
N LYS A 173 -2.93 -3.53 29.47
CA LYS A 173 -2.27 -4.68 30.08
C LYS A 173 -3.22 -5.79 30.53
N ASP A 174 -4.47 -5.45 30.78
CA ASP A 174 -5.51 -6.36 31.24
C ASP A 174 -6.37 -6.89 30.07
N GLY A 175 -6.00 -6.56 28.82
CA GLY A 175 -6.74 -6.94 27.61
C GLY A 175 -7.96 -6.07 27.35
N THR A 176 -8.19 -5.00 28.13
CA THR A 176 -9.31 -4.09 27.92
C THR A 176 -9.04 -3.15 26.76
N LEU A 177 -10.00 -3.02 25.86
CA LEU A 177 -9.91 -2.10 24.72
C LEU A 177 -9.90 -0.65 25.22
N VAL A 178 -8.82 0.07 24.95
CA VAL A 178 -8.66 1.48 25.30
C VAL A 178 -8.36 2.31 24.06
N ARG A 179 -8.72 3.59 24.10
CA ARG A 179 -8.34 4.57 23.09
C ARG A 179 -7.43 5.62 23.70
N LYS A 180 -6.16 5.55 23.36
CA LYS A 180 -5.13 6.50 23.81
C LYS A 180 -4.35 7.06 22.60
N PRO A 181 -4.91 8.06 21.91
CA PRO A 181 -4.27 8.64 20.73
C PRO A 181 -2.96 9.34 21.08
N GLU A 182 -1.96 9.17 20.21
CA GLU A 182 -0.66 9.81 20.27
C GLU A 182 -0.63 10.94 19.21
N TYR A 183 -1.35 12.05 19.48
CA TYR A 183 -1.59 13.09 18.48
C TYR A 183 -0.31 13.83 18.03
N GLU A 184 0.67 14.03 18.90
CA GLU A 184 1.93 14.67 18.52
C GLU A 184 2.74 13.76 17.57
N ASP A 185 2.78 12.46 17.85
CA ASP A 185 3.43 11.48 16.97
C ASP A 185 2.72 11.41 15.61
N ALA A 186 1.37 11.44 15.63
CA ALA A 186 0.60 11.47 14.39
C ALA A 186 0.94 12.72 13.55
N ILE A 187 1.00 13.87 14.17
CA ILE A 187 1.38 15.14 13.51
C ILE A 187 2.78 15.04 12.93
N TYR A 188 3.73 14.50 13.69
CA TYR A 188 5.11 14.28 13.22
C TYR A 188 5.11 13.43 11.95
N HIS A 189 4.47 12.27 11.97
CA HIS A 189 4.46 11.35 10.83
C HIS A 189 3.72 11.91 9.62
N TYR A 190 2.59 12.62 9.78
CA TYR A 190 1.93 13.28 8.64
C TYR A 190 2.80 14.40 8.05
N LYS A 191 3.56 15.14 8.86
CA LYS A 191 4.52 16.12 8.36
C LYS A 191 5.67 15.48 7.59
N GLN A 192 6.20 14.33 8.06
CA GLN A 192 7.20 13.56 7.30
C GLN A 192 6.64 13.10 5.96
N THR A 193 5.41 12.53 5.95
CA THR A 193 4.74 12.17 4.69
C THR A 193 4.67 13.33 3.72
N ILE A 194 4.25 14.53 4.18
CA ILE A 194 4.14 15.73 3.33
C ILE A 194 5.51 16.24 2.88
N SER A 195 6.54 16.10 3.71
CA SER A 195 7.91 16.47 3.34
C SER A 195 8.44 15.62 2.20
N LEU A 196 8.13 14.30 2.23
CA LEU A 196 8.53 13.33 1.22
C LEU A 196 7.66 13.43 -0.05
N ASP A 197 6.35 13.59 0.12
CA ASP A 197 5.40 13.82 -0.99
C ASP A 197 4.45 14.99 -0.69
N LYS A 198 4.77 16.15 -1.26
CA LYS A 198 3.96 17.38 -1.11
C LYS A 198 2.55 17.26 -1.68
N LYS A 199 2.27 16.26 -2.52
CA LYS A 199 0.97 16.01 -3.13
C LYS A 199 0.17 14.91 -2.41
N TYR A 200 0.60 14.49 -1.24
CA TYR A 200 -0.11 13.47 -0.46
C TYR A 200 -1.36 14.07 0.20
N SER A 201 -2.44 14.19 -0.55
CA SER A 201 -3.70 14.86 -0.13
C SER A 201 -4.27 14.29 1.17
N LYS A 202 -4.20 12.97 1.36
CA LYS A 202 -4.69 12.30 2.58
C LYS A 202 -3.88 12.67 3.82
N ALA A 203 -2.57 12.92 3.68
CA ALA A 203 -1.74 13.37 4.79
C ALA A 203 -2.07 14.81 5.19
N HIS A 204 -2.29 15.70 4.22
CA HIS A 204 -2.78 17.05 4.49
C HIS A 204 -4.13 17.03 5.20
N TYR A 205 -5.08 16.24 4.74
CA TYR A 205 -6.39 16.10 5.37
C TYR A 205 -6.29 15.61 6.83
N ASN A 206 -5.52 14.54 7.08
CA ASN A 206 -5.38 14.00 8.43
C ASN A 206 -4.62 14.94 9.36
N LEU A 207 -3.60 15.64 8.87
CA LEU A 207 -2.88 16.68 9.63
C LEU A 207 -3.81 17.84 10.02
N ALA A 208 -4.71 18.23 9.10
CA ALA A 208 -5.73 19.24 9.41
C ALA A 208 -6.66 18.79 10.54
N LEU A 209 -7.08 17.51 10.55
CA LEU A 209 -7.87 16.95 11.65
C LEU A 209 -7.12 17.01 12.98
N MET A 210 -5.82 16.70 13.00
CA MET A 210 -5.01 16.79 14.23
C MET A 210 -4.91 18.22 14.72
N TYR A 211 -4.66 19.19 13.84
CA TYR A 211 -4.65 20.59 14.20
C TYR A 211 -6.00 21.10 14.71
N LYS A 212 -7.11 20.64 14.11
CA LYS A 212 -8.46 20.95 14.61
C LYS A 212 -8.66 20.47 16.06
N ILE A 213 -8.23 19.23 16.37
CA ILE A 213 -8.27 18.67 17.72
C ILE A 213 -7.46 19.54 18.70
N GLN A 214 -6.32 20.07 18.27
CA GLN A 214 -5.49 20.98 19.06
C GLN A 214 -6.02 22.43 19.09
N LYS A 215 -7.15 22.72 18.44
CA LYS A 215 -7.73 24.08 18.27
C LYS A 215 -6.82 25.06 17.53
N LYS A 216 -5.87 24.55 16.74
CA LYS A 216 -5.03 25.33 15.81
C LYS A 216 -5.78 25.52 14.50
N TYR A 217 -6.81 26.35 14.53
CA TYR A 217 -7.80 26.42 13.46
C TYR A 217 -7.23 26.97 12.14
N ASP A 218 -6.29 27.92 12.18
CA ASP A 218 -5.67 28.46 10.97
C ASP A 218 -4.81 27.41 10.25
N ASP A 219 -4.05 26.62 11.01
CA ASP A 219 -3.26 25.53 10.46
C ASP A 219 -4.18 24.43 9.90
N ALA A 220 -5.26 24.12 10.60
CA ALA A 220 -6.26 23.14 10.13
C ALA A 220 -6.89 23.58 8.79
N LYS A 221 -7.32 24.87 8.71
CA LYS A 221 -7.87 25.46 7.48
C LYS A 221 -6.88 25.32 6.32
N LYS A 222 -5.65 25.79 6.50
CA LYS A 222 -4.60 25.75 5.49
C LYS A 222 -4.39 24.33 4.92
N HIS A 223 -4.38 23.33 5.79
CA HIS A 223 -4.17 21.94 5.37
C HIS A 223 -5.41 21.30 4.73
N PHE A 224 -6.63 21.64 5.15
CA PHE A 224 -7.84 21.24 4.41
C PHE A 224 -7.87 21.85 3.02
N GLU A 225 -7.57 23.15 2.89
CA GLU A 225 -7.50 23.84 1.60
C GLU A 225 -6.44 23.18 0.69
N LYS A 226 -5.28 22.79 1.26
CA LYS A 226 -4.23 22.12 0.49
C LYS A 226 -4.65 20.73 0.05
N ALA A 227 -5.37 19.96 0.87
CA ALA A 227 -5.92 18.67 0.47
C ALA A 227 -6.91 18.80 -0.71
N ILE A 228 -7.75 19.86 -0.69
CA ILE A 228 -8.71 20.18 -1.76
C ILE A 228 -8.00 20.66 -3.03
N GLU A 229 -6.96 21.50 -2.90
CA GLU A 229 -6.14 21.94 -4.05
C GLU A 229 -5.53 20.75 -4.81
N ILE A 230 -5.09 19.70 -4.07
CA ILE A 230 -4.50 18.48 -4.66
C ILE A 230 -5.58 17.58 -5.28
N VAL A 231 -6.71 17.42 -4.58
CA VAL A 231 -7.86 16.59 -5.01
C VAL A 231 -9.13 17.43 -4.89
N ASN A 232 -9.53 18.05 -5.98
CA ASN A 232 -10.61 19.05 -6.01
C ASN A 232 -11.98 18.51 -5.55
N ASP A 233 -12.25 17.23 -5.74
CA ASP A 233 -13.49 16.54 -5.35
C ASP A 233 -13.35 15.77 -4.02
N TYR A 234 -12.41 16.16 -3.15
CA TYR A 234 -12.20 15.54 -1.85
C TYR A 234 -13.33 15.91 -0.87
N SER A 235 -14.47 15.24 -0.99
CA SER A 235 -15.71 15.53 -0.26
C SER A 235 -15.53 15.65 1.26
N LYS A 236 -14.72 14.76 1.86
CA LYS A 236 -14.43 14.81 3.33
C LYS A 236 -13.67 16.08 3.72
N ALA A 237 -12.73 16.52 2.90
CA ALA A 237 -11.97 17.75 3.18
C ALA A 237 -12.86 18.98 3.06
N HIS A 238 -13.71 19.08 2.04
CA HIS A 238 -14.72 20.13 1.92
C HIS A 238 -15.66 20.18 3.11
N PHE A 239 -16.21 19.02 3.51
CA PHE A 239 -17.10 18.93 4.66
C PHE A 239 -16.44 19.45 5.95
N HIS A 240 -15.22 18.96 6.26
CA HIS A 240 -14.54 19.36 7.49
C HIS A 240 -14.07 20.83 7.46
N LEU A 241 -13.71 21.35 6.29
CA LEU A 241 -13.41 22.76 6.12
C LEU A 241 -14.66 23.63 6.38
N ALA A 242 -15.80 23.27 5.80
CA ALA A 242 -17.06 23.98 6.04
C ALA A 242 -17.46 23.97 7.53
N MET A 243 -17.32 22.82 8.20
CA MET A 243 -17.58 22.72 9.64
C MET A 243 -16.61 23.57 10.48
N LEU A 244 -15.33 23.64 10.06
CA LEU A 244 -14.33 24.48 10.73
C LEU A 244 -14.69 25.96 10.58
N LEU A 245 -15.02 26.42 9.38
CA LEU A 245 -15.41 27.81 9.09
C LEU A 245 -16.67 28.21 9.87
N LYS A 246 -17.65 27.31 9.98
CA LYS A 246 -18.85 27.53 10.81
C LYS A 246 -18.50 27.66 12.29
N GLU A 247 -17.63 26.79 12.81
CA GLU A 247 -17.20 26.78 14.21
C GLU A 247 -16.43 28.05 14.60
N THR A 248 -15.58 28.56 13.67
CA THR A 248 -14.74 29.75 13.89
C THR A 248 -15.44 31.07 13.59
N GLY A 249 -16.71 31.03 13.15
CA GLY A 249 -17.47 32.24 12.81
C GLY A 249 -17.00 32.94 11.52
N THR A 250 -16.13 32.30 10.73
CA THR A 250 -15.63 32.82 9.45
C THR A 250 -16.60 32.51 8.29
N ILE A 251 -17.91 32.61 8.53
CA ILE A 251 -18.91 32.70 7.45
C ILE A 251 -18.75 34.13 6.92
N THR A 252 -18.17 34.28 5.73
CA THR A 252 -18.04 35.57 5.04
C THR A 252 -19.43 36.19 4.89
N ALA A 253 -19.49 37.52 5.00
CA ALA A 253 -20.72 38.33 4.99
C ALA A 253 -21.57 38.20 3.70
N ASP A 254 -21.14 37.43 2.73
CA ASP A 254 -21.80 37.23 1.45
C ASP A 254 -22.92 36.17 1.46
N GLU A 255 -23.12 35.43 2.56
CA GLU A 255 -24.19 34.44 2.71
C GLU A 255 -25.29 34.84 3.72
N LYS A 256 -25.44 36.12 4.08
CA LYS A 256 -26.65 36.56 4.73
C LYS A 256 -27.77 36.65 3.67
N PRO A 257 -28.86 35.87 3.81
CA PRO A 257 -30.05 36.13 2.97
C PRO A 257 -30.45 37.57 3.18
N SER A 258 -30.55 38.32 2.09
CA SER A 258 -31.05 39.69 2.09
C SER A 258 -32.52 39.66 2.58
N ASN A 259 -32.73 39.89 3.85
CA ASN A 259 -34.04 40.32 4.34
C ASN A 259 -34.33 41.74 3.80
N LYS A 260 -34.74 41.80 2.53
CA LYS A 260 -35.48 42.92 1.98
C LYS A 260 -36.81 42.39 1.52
N GLU A 261 -37.77 42.38 2.43
CA GLU A 261 -39.20 42.51 2.16
C GLU A 261 -39.91 42.54 3.52
N GLU A 262 -40.09 43.75 4.03
CA GLU A 262 -41.21 44.12 4.87
C GLU A 262 -41.09 45.60 5.24
N ALA A 263 -41.50 46.45 4.33
CA ALA A 263 -41.98 47.82 4.62
C ALA A 263 -42.63 48.44 3.38
N SER A 264 -43.85 48.02 3.09
CA SER A 264 -44.84 48.90 2.46
C SER A 264 -46.21 48.24 2.43
N VAL A 265 -46.95 48.39 3.54
CA VAL A 265 -48.40 48.59 3.49
C VAL A 265 -48.74 49.43 4.72
N GLY A 266 -49.12 50.64 4.48
CA GLY A 266 -49.72 51.58 5.35
C GLY A 266 -50.39 52.63 4.53
#